data_c2473e61b203f4c3f7b68c0040df176f
#
_entry.id   c2473e61b203f4c3f7b68c0040df176f
#
_cell.length_a   1.000
_cell.length_b   1.000
_cell.length_c   1.000
_cell.angle_alpha   90.00
_cell.angle_beta   90.00
_cell.angle_gamma   90.00
#
_symmetry.space_group_name_H-M   'P 1'
#
loop_
_entity.id
_entity.type
_entity.pdbx_description
1 polymer ?
#
loop_
_entity_poly.entity_id
_entity_poly.type
_entity_poly.pdbx_seq_one_letter_code
_entity_poly.pdbx_strand_id
1 'polypeptide(L)'
;MVKVIALGGEPATGKTTLMFKLIEATDDWQVIKPEKLLDAMYSKKLNLYILGKYVNDGNVFQGTDRLSMAVQPDAEKFFSSLAYESNKEDHTVSVIFEGDRLFNAKMLEQLASLFQENLKILILKVKDSTLDQRHIDRKDDQDDKFKTSRKTKISNIRSSLILMDYIEVAVNENLEDQQKILGNVTSFFKWSE
;
A
#
# COMPACT_ATOMS: atom_id res chain seq x y z
N MET A 1 -2.45 -10.01 -16.88
CA MET A 1 -1.26 -9.51 -16.15
C MET A 1 -1.70 -8.90 -14.82
N VAL A 2 -0.95 -9.10 -13.71
CA VAL A 2 -1.23 -8.44 -12.42
C VAL A 2 -0.13 -7.44 -12.10
N LYS A 3 -0.50 -6.23 -11.68
CA LYS A 3 0.41 -5.20 -11.19
C LYS A 3 0.12 -4.89 -9.74
N VAL A 4 1.15 -4.83 -8.91
CA VAL A 4 1.03 -4.65 -7.47
C VAL A 4 1.84 -3.45 -6.99
N ILE A 5 1.22 -2.58 -6.20
CA ILE A 5 1.92 -1.54 -5.43
C ILE A 5 1.76 -1.83 -3.94
N ALA A 6 2.87 -2.05 -3.26
CA ALA A 6 2.93 -2.08 -1.81
C ALA A 6 3.39 -0.70 -1.30
N LEU A 7 2.51 0.03 -0.63
CA LEU A 7 2.78 1.38 -0.13
C LEU A 7 3.26 1.33 1.32
N GLY A 8 4.47 1.79 1.55
CA GLY A 8 5.14 1.82 2.85
C GLY A 8 5.61 3.21 3.27
N GLY A 9 6.19 3.28 4.43
CA GLY A 9 6.74 4.51 5.02
C GLY A 9 6.45 4.60 6.52
N GLU A 10 7.17 5.47 7.21
CA GLU A 10 6.96 5.72 8.62
C GLU A 10 5.54 6.24 8.90
N PRO A 11 5.03 6.19 10.15
CA PRO A 11 3.80 6.85 10.52
C PRO A 11 3.81 8.32 10.10
N ALA A 12 2.67 8.91 9.80
CA ALA A 12 2.50 10.31 9.38
C ALA A 12 3.16 10.72 8.04
N THR A 13 3.72 9.80 7.24
CA THR A 13 4.26 10.10 5.89
C THR A 13 3.18 10.35 4.82
N GLY A 14 1.89 10.19 5.13
CA GLY A 14 0.78 10.50 4.23
C GLY A 14 0.27 9.34 3.37
N LYS A 15 0.62 8.09 3.70
CA LYS A 15 0.14 6.88 3.01
C LYS A 15 -1.38 6.84 2.88
N THR A 16 -2.07 6.94 4.00
CA THR A 16 -3.54 6.88 4.05
C THR A 16 -4.20 8.04 3.29
N THR A 17 -3.60 9.23 3.33
CA THR A 17 -4.08 10.39 2.55
C THR A 17 -3.98 10.11 1.06
N LEU A 18 -2.86 9.50 0.60
CA LEU A 18 -2.70 9.08 -0.78
C LEU A 18 -3.74 8.04 -1.18
N MET A 19 -4.02 7.07 -0.30
CA MET A 19 -5.03 6.05 -0.57
C MET A 19 -6.44 6.63 -0.68
N PHE A 20 -6.83 7.59 0.17
CA PHE A 20 -8.12 8.27 0.03
C PHE A 20 -8.22 9.03 -1.30
N LYS A 21 -7.16 9.69 -1.76
CA LYS A 21 -7.16 10.33 -3.08
C LYS A 21 -7.30 9.34 -4.24
N LEU A 22 -6.75 8.14 -4.13
CA LEU A 22 -6.98 7.07 -5.11
C LEU A 22 -8.41 6.57 -5.06
N ILE A 23 -9.01 6.50 -3.88
CA ILE A 23 -10.43 6.11 -3.72
C ILE A 23 -11.36 7.16 -4.36
N GLU A 24 -11.00 8.45 -4.29
CA GLU A 24 -11.75 9.54 -4.92
C GLU A 24 -11.71 9.51 -6.47
N ALA A 25 -10.81 8.72 -7.07
CA ALA A 25 -10.65 8.66 -8.53
C ALA A 25 -11.83 7.98 -9.26
N THR A 26 -12.68 7.25 -8.56
CA THR A 26 -13.88 6.61 -9.11
C THR A 26 -14.95 6.43 -8.05
N ASP A 27 -16.20 6.27 -8.46
CA ASP A 27 -17.39 6.08 -7.63
C ASP A 27 -17.97 4.66 -7.66
N ASP A 28 -17.35 3.74 -8.44
CA ASP A 28 -17.84 2.37 -8.65
C ASP A 28 -17.33 1.34 -7.64
N TRP A 29 -16.84 1.78 -6.48
CA TRP A 29 -16.28 0.91 -5.47
C TRP A 29 -17.28 -0.09 -4.89
N GLN A 30 -16.89 -1.34 -4.87
CA GLN A 30 -17.57 -2.42 -4.19
C GLN A 30 -16.71 -2.91 -3.01
N VAL A 31 -17.30 -2.92 -1.82
CA VAL A 31 -16.65 -3.56 -0.66
C VAL A 31 -16.80 -5.07 -0.81
N ILE A 32 -15.68 -5.75 -0.86
CA ILE A 32 -15.63 -7.19 -1.10
C ILE A 32 -14.75 -7.88 -0.05
N LYS A 33 -14.84 -9.18 0.00
CA LYS A 33 -14.05 -10.05 0.87
C LYS A 33 -13.43 -11.17 0.06
N PRO A 34 -12.28 -10.92 -0.61
CA PRO A 34 -11.65 -11.91 -1.49
C PRO A 34 -11.28 -13.21 -0.75
N GLU A 35 -10.90 -13.10 0.53
CA GLU A 35 -10.63 -14.22 1.43
C GLU A 35 -11.24 -13.93 2.81
N LYS A 36 -11.34 -14.95 3.67
CA LYS A 36 -12.05 -14.90 4.95
C LYS A 36 -11.66 -13.72 5.85
N LEU A 37 -10.36 -13.42 5.95
CA LEU A 37 -9.83 -12.34 6.80
C LEU A 37 -9.36 -11.13 5.98
N LEU A 38 -9.45 -11.17 4.65
CA LEU A 38 -8.99 -10.13 3.74
C LEU A 38 -10.19 -9.33 3.22
N ASP A 39 -10.39 -8.14 3.75
CA ASP A 39 -11.34 -7.17 3.20
C ASP A 39 -10.63 -6.31 2.14
N ALA A 40 -11.35 -5.90 1.11
CA ALA A 40 -10.87 -5.04 0.05
C ALA A 40 -12.00 -4.18 -0.54
N MET A 41 -11.61 -3.12 -1.25
CA MET A 41 -12.47 -2.38 -2.18
C MET A 41 -12.05 -2.77 -3.61
N TYR A 42 -13.02 -2.97 -4.48
CA TYR A 42 -12.78 -3.29 -5.89
C TYR A 42 -13.54 -2.32 -6.79
N SER A 43 -12.83 -1.73 -7.74
CA SER A 43 -13.41 -0.96 -8.84
C SER A 43 -13.34 -1.79 -10.12
N LYS A 44 -14.49 -2.07 -10.73
CA LYS A 44 -14.57 -2.74 -12.02
C LYS A 44 -14.04 -1.84 -13.15
N LYS A 45 -14.34 -0.55 -13.07
CA LYS A 45 -13.91 0.46 -14.06
C LYS A 45 -12.39 0.55 -14.16
N LEU A 46 -11.69 0.51 -13.03
CA LEU A 46 -10.22 0.59 -12.96
C LEU A 46 -9.55 -0.79 -12.94
N ASN A 47 -10.32 -1.85 -12.80
CA ASN A 47 -9.84 -3.21 -12.51
C ASN A 47 -8.81 -3.21 -11.36
N LEU A 48 -9.18 -2.53 -10.27
CA LEU A 48 -8.31 -2.23 -9.13
C LEU A 48 -8.86 -2.80 -7.83
N TYR A 49 -8.01 -3.53 -7.12
CA TYR A 49 -8.22 -3.90 -5.72
C TYR A 49 -7.43 -2.97 -4.81
N ILE A 50 -8.09 -2.38 -3.82
CA ILE A 50 -7.47 -1.70 -2.68
C ILE A 50 -7.66 -2.59 -1.46
N LEU A 51 -6.57 -3.20 -0.96
CA LEU A 51 -6.68 -4.12 0.17
C LEU A 51 -6.76 -3.38 1.49
N GLY A 52 -7.65 -3.85 2.37
CA GLY A 52 -7.86 -3.28 3.70
C GLY A 52 -9.21 -2.58 3.84
N LYS A 53 -9.38 -1.90 4.97
CA LYS A 53 -10.60 -1.15 5.28
C LYS A 53 -10.30 0.35 5.31
N TYR A 54 -11.07 1.11 4.56
CA TYR A 54 -11.02 2.57 4.51
C TYR A 54 -12.38 3.12 4.87
N VAL A 55 -12.50 3.64 6.10
CA VAL A 55 -13.74 4.19 6.62
C VAL A 55 -13.44 5.56 7.25
N ASN A 56 -14.19 6.57 6.85
CA ASN A 56 -14.04 7.91 7.42
C ASN A 56 -14.78 8.01 8.77
N ASP A 57 -14.30 7.29 9.77
CA ASP A 57 -14.88 7.19 11.12
C ASP A 57 -14.00 7.86 12.20
N GLY A 58 -13.00 8.67 11.78
CA GLY A 58 -12.04 9.32 12.69
C GLY A 58 -10.96 8.38 13.25
N ASN A 59 -10.94 7.11 12.87
CA ASN A 59 -9.90 6.18 13.29
C ASN A 59 -8.57 6.49 12.59
N VAL A 60 -7.49 6.56 13.36
CA VAL A 60 -6.14 6.82 12.86
C VAL A 60 -5.62 5.67 11.99
N PHE A 61 -6.02 4.43 12.30
CA PHE A 61 -5.62 3.26 11.53
C PHE A 61 -6.60 3.01 10.39
N GLN A 62 -6.06 2.84 9.19
CA GLN A 62 -6.80 2.52 7.97
C GLN A 62 -6.07 1.41 7.19
N GLY A 63 -6.62 1.00 6.06
CA GLY A 63 -5.98 0.02 5.20
C GLY A 63 -5.89 -1.36 5.83
N THR A 64 -4.77 -2.03 5.64
CA THR A 64 -4.56 -3.38 6.17
C THR A 64 -4.38 -3.40 7.68
N ASP A 65 -4.07 -2.27 8.33
CA ASP A 65 -3.95 -2.19 9.80
C ASP A 65 -5.28 -2.40 10.53
N ARG A 66 -6.40 -2.26 9.82
CA ARG A 66 -7.74 -2.60 10.33
C ARG A 66 -8.13 -4.07 10.15
N LEU A 67 -7.29 -4.88 9.52
CA LEU A 67 -7.52 -6.30 9.33
C LEU A 67 -7.03 -7.11 10.53
N SER A 68 -7.42 -8.38 10.56
CA SER A 68 -6.93 -9.33 11.56
C SER A 68 -5.39 -9.42 11.56
N MET A 69 -4.80 -9.65 12.74
CA MET A 69 -3.38 -9.99 12.85
C MET A 69 -3.01 -11.24 12.04
N ALA A 70 -3.98 -12.13 11.83
CA ALA A 70 -3.82 -13.40 11.11
C ALA A 70 -4.16 -13.29 9.60
N VAL A 71 -4.23 -12.09 9.02
CA VAL A 71 -4.66 -11.89 7.62
C VAL A 71 -3.63 -12.37 6.59
N GLN A 72 -2.35 -12.45 6.95
CA GLN A 72 -1.29 -12.69 5.98
C GLN A 72 -1.48 -13.98 5.16
N PRO A 73 -1.83 -15.16 5.72
CA PRO A 73 -2.08 -16.34 4.91
C PRO A 73 -3.20 -16.18 3.88
N ASP A 74 -4.25 -15.45 4.23
CA ASP A 74 -5.36 -15.16 3.31
C ASP A 74 -4.91 -14.24 2.18
N ALA A 75 -4.06 -13.24 2.48
CA ALA A 75 -3.48 -12.38 1.47
C ALA A 75 -2.51 -13.15 0.55
N GLU A 76 -1.68 -14.04 1.09
CA GLU A 76 -0.79 -14.94 0.33
C GLU A 76 -1.60 -15.80 -0.67
N LYS A 77 -2.72 -16.35 -0.22
CA LYS A 77 -3.64 -17.13 -1.07
C LYS A 77 -4.26 -16.26 -2.17
N PHE A 78 -4.76 -15.08 -1.84
CA PHE A 78 -5.32 -14.14 -2.80
C PHE A 78 -4.33 -13.78 -3.91
N PHE A 79 -3.11 -13.40 -3.56
CA PHE A 79 -2.08 -13.05 -4.55
C PHE A 79 -1.67 -14.25 -5.40
N SER A 80 -1.59 -15.45 -4.82
CA SER A 80 -1.28 -16.68 -5.57
C SER A 80 -2.40 -17.01 -6.57
N SER A 81 -3.66 -16.84 -6.20
CA SER A 81 -4.81 -17.02 -7.10
C SER A 81 -4.78 -16.02 -8.25
N LEU A 82 -4.52 -14.73 -7.96
CA LEU A 82 -4.39 -13.70 -8.99
C LEU A 82 -3.24 -13.99 -9.98
N ALA A 83 -2.08 -14.43 -9.48
CA ALA A 83 -0.95 -14.79 -10.33
C ALA A 83 -1.30 -15.97 -11.25
N TYR A 84 -2.03 -16.98 -10.76
CA TYR A 84 -2.46 -18.12 -11.56
C TYR A 84 -3.52 -17.73 -12.62
N GLU A 85 -4.49 -16.92 -12.25
CA GLU A 85 -5.59 -16.50 -13.15
C GLU A 85 -5.10 -15.54 -14.24
N SER A 86 -4.16 -14.66 -13.92
CA SER A 86 -3.63 -13.66 -14.86
C SER A 86 -2.92 -14.28 -16.08
N ASN A 87 -2.49 -15.53 -15.97
CA ASN A 87 -1.92 -16.27 -17.09
C ASN A 87 -2.98 -16.71 -18.12
N LYS A 88 -4.27 -16.57 -17.79
CA LYS A 88 -5.40 -17.02 -18.61
C LYS A 88 -6.17 -15.88 -19.29
N GLU A 89 -6.01 -14.65 -18.80
CA GLU A 89 -6.79 -13.50 -19.26
C GLU A 89 -5.89 -12.37 -19.78
N ASP A 90 -6.35 -11.70 -20.84
CA ASP A 90 -5.62 -10.61 -21.51
C ASP A 90 -5.82 -9.24 -20.82
N HIS A 91 -6.32 -9.23 -19.58
CA HIS A 91 -6.61 -8.02 -18.82
C HIS A 91 -5.59 -7.78 -17.70
N THR A 92 -5.21 -6.50 -17.53
CA THR A 92 -4.36 -6.10 -16.39
C THR A 92 -5.22 -5.90 -15.16
N VAL A 93 -4.93 -6.63 -14.08
CA VAL A 93 -5.49 -6.44 -12.75
C VAL A 93 -4.49 -5.62 -11.93
N SER A 94 -5.00 -4.60 -11.25
CA SER A 94 -4.20 -3.73 -10.37
C SER A 94 -4.50 -4.02 -8.90
N VAL A 95 -3.47 -4.05 -8.06
CA VAL A 95 -3.63 -4.21 -6.60
C VAL A 95 -2.77 -3.19 -5.90
N ILE A 96 -3.33 -2.46 -4.94
CA ILE A 96 -2.57 -1.58 -4.05
C ILE A 96 -2.98 -1.81 -2.59
N PHE A 97 -2.02 -1.71 -1.71
CA PHE A 97 -2.27 -1.76 -0.26
C PHE A 97 -1.27 -0.93 0.53
N GLU A 98 -1.67 -0.52 1.72
CA GLU A 98 -0.81 0.03 2.76
C GLU A 98 -1.10 -0.64 4.10
N GLY A 99 -0.19 -0.47 5.05
CA GLY A 99 -0.35 -0.90 6.44
C GLY A 99 0.49 -2.11 6.81
N ASP A 100 0.83 -2.17 8.09
CA ASP A 100 1.85 -3.07 8.63
C ASP A 100 1.48 -4.55 8.62
N ARG A 101 0.17 -4.87 8.50
CA ARG A 101 -0.27 -6.27 8.43
C ARG A 101 0.29 -7.00 7.22
N LEU A 102 0.38 -6.29 6.08
CA LEU A 102 0.89 -6.85 4.84
C LEU A 102 2.23 -6.24 4.40
N PHE A 103 2.54 -4.99 4.81
CA PHE A 103 3.82 -4.37 4.47
C PHE A 103 4.94 -4.86 5.39
N ASN A 104 5.44 -6.06 5.14
CA ASN A 104 6.55 -6.68 5.85
C ASN A 104 7.45 -7.46 4.88
N ALA A 105 8.71 -7.71 5.28
CA ALA A 105 9.72 -8.30 4.40
C ALA A 105 9.25 -9.63 3.79
N LYS A 106 8.71 -10.57 4.61
CA LYS A 106 8.25 -11.88 4.13
C LYS A 106 7.21 -11.76 3.02
N MET A 107 6.19 -10.91 3.23
CA MET A 107 5.14 -10.68 2.24
C MET A 107 5.68 -10.05 0.98
N LEU A 108 6.55 -9.03 1.11
CA LEU A 108 7.14 -8.33 -0.03
C LEU A 108 8.06 -9.24 -0.86
N GLU A 109 8.84 -10.11 -0.24
CA GLU A 109 9.68 -11.09 -0.92
C GLU A 109 8.83 -12.11 -1.70
N GLN A 110 7.72 -12.56 -1.15
CA GLN A 110 6.77 -13.41 -1.86
C GLN A 110 6.15 -12.68 -3.06
N LEU A 111 5.74 -11.42 -2.91
CA LEU A 111 5.23 -10.62 -4.01
C LEU A 111 6.28 -10.39 -5.10
N ALA A 112 7.54 -10.18 -4.73
CA ALA A 112 8.66 -10.06 -5.67
C ALA A 112 8.84 -11.35 -6.49
N SER A 113 8.72 -12.52 -5.86
CA SER A 113 8.77 -13.81 -6.54
C SER A 113 7.60 -14.02 -7.49
N LEU A 114 6.38 -13.58 -7.13
CA LEU A 114 5.17 -13.80 -7.92
C LEU A 114 5.03 -12.83 -9.09
N PHE A 115 5.39 -11.55 -8.91
CA PHE A 115 5.03 -10.49 -9.84
C PHE A 115 6.23 -9.82 -10.52
N GLN A 116 7.45 -10.03 -10.03
CA GLN A 116 8.69 -9.55 -10.63
C GLN A 116 8.59 -8.05 -11.02
N GLU A 117 8.86 -7.68 -12.26
CA GLU A 117 8.80 -6.31 -12.77
C GLU A 117 7.42 -5.64 -12.63
N ASN A 118 6.39 -6.40 -12.33
CA ASN A 118 5.03 -5.90 -12.06
C ASN A 118 4.78 -5.60 -10.59
N LEU A 119 5.78 -5.73 -9.72
CA LEU A 119 5.76 -5.24 -8.33
C LEU A 119 6.46 -3.90 -8.23
N LYS A 120 5.85 -2.96 -7.50
CA LYS A 120 6.48 -1.73 -7.01
C LYS A 120 6.31 -1.63 -5.51
N ILE A 121 7.40 -1.45 -4.78
CA ILE A 121 7.42 -1.14 -3.35
C ILE A 121 7.66 0.35 -3.21
N LEU A 122 6.60 1.12 -3.00
CA LEU A 122 6.65 2.56 -2.90
C LEU A 122 6.77 3.00 -1.45
N ILE A 123 7.91 3.57 -1.07
CA ILE A 123 8.17 4.03 0.30
C ILE A 123 8.09 5.55 0.36
N LEU A 124 7.08 6.07 1.07
CA LEU A 124 6.93 7.50 1.29
C LEU A 124 7.90 7.98 2.38
N LYS A 125 8.55 9.09 2.11
CA LYS A 125 9.46 9.77 3.02
C LYS A 125 9.09 11.25 3.13
N VAL A 126 9.28 11.81 4.32
CA VAL A 126 9.24 13.25 4.60
C VAL A 126 10.46 13.63 5.43
N LYS A 127 10.75 14.92 5.54
CA LYS A 127 11.77 15.43 6.45
C LYS A 127 11.37 15.18 7.91
N ASP A 128 12.35 15.00 8.78
CA ASP A 128 12.08 14.76 10.21
C ASP A 128 11.23 15.89 10.81
N SER A 129 11.51 17.16 10.48
CA SER A 129 10.72 18.32 10.96
C SER A 129 9.26 18.27 10.51
N THR A 130 8.99 17.83 9.29
CA THR A 130 7.62 17.64 8.77
C THR A 130 6.93 16.48 9.46
N LEU A 131 7.68 15.41 9.74
CA LEU A 131 7.17 14.24 10.45
C LEU A 131 6.74 14.62 11.87
N ASP A 132 7.61 15.33 12.61
CA ASP A 132 7.33 15.80 13.97
C ASP A 132 6.09 16.71 14.01
N GLN A 133 6.00 17.68 13.08
CA GLN A 133 4.84 18.56 13.01
C GLN A 133 3.55 17.76 12.74
N ARG A 134 3.57 16.79 11.82
CA ARG A 134 2.40 15.95 11.51
C ARG A 134 1.98 15.06 12.67
N HIS A 135 2.92 14.60 13.51
CA HIS A 135 2.60 13.88 14.75
C HIS A 135 1.89 14.79 15.76
N ILE A 136 2.38 16.03 15.94
CA ILE A 136 1.74 17.04 16.81
C ILE A 136 0.32 17.33 16.32
N ASP A 137 0.13 17.62 15.03
CA ASP A 137 -1.16 17.97 14.44
C ASP A 137 -2.21 16.86 14.61
N ARG A 138 -1.76 15.60 14.56
CA ARG A 138 -2.62 14.42 14.76
C ARG A 138 -2.93 14.12 16.22
N LYS A 139 -2.27 14.80 17.16
CA LYS A 139 -2.29 14.46 18.59
C LYS A 139 -1.97 12.97 18.81
N ASP A 140 -0.92 12.51 18.10
CA ASP A 140 -0.56 11.10 18.01
C ASP A 140 0.34 10.74 19.19
N ASP A 141 -0.22 10.02 20.17
CA ASP A 141 0.47 9.56 21.39
C ASP A 141 1.31 8.27 21.16
N GLN A 142 1.69 7.98 19.90
CA GLN A 142 2.54 6.82 19.61
C GLN A 142 3.89 6.97 20.33
N ASP A 143 4.23 5.95 21.12
CA ASP A 143 5.46 5.96 21.89
C ASP A 143 6.72 5.85 21.00
N ASP A 144 7.85 6.27 21.52
CA ASP A 144 9.12 6.28 20.79
C ASP A 144 9.59 4.88 20.39
N LYS A 145 9.20 3.84 21.14
CA LYS A 145 9.50 2.44 20.80
C LYS A 145 8.76 2.02 19.54
N PHE A 146 7.47 2.41 19.42
CA PHE A 146 6.68 2.14 18.23
C PHE A 146 7.29 2.84 17.00
N LYS A 147 7.58 4.15 17.09
CA LYS A 147 8.20 4.93 16.01
C LYS A 147 9.55 4.32 15.59
N THR A 148 10.42 3.99 16.55
CA THR A 148 11.73 3.36 16.30
C THR A 148 11.58 2.00 15.62
N SER A 149 10.64 1.18 16.08
CA SER A 149 10.34 -0.13 15.48
C SER A 149 9.92 0.01 14.01
N ARG A 150 9.09 1.01 13.67
CA ARG A 150 8.67 1.27 12.28
C ARG A 150 9.82 1.77 11.42
N LYS A 151 10.63 2.67 11.94
CA LYS A 151 11.83 3.16 11.25
C LYS A 151 12.80 2.02 10.95
N THR A 152 13.07 1.15 11.93
CA THR A 152 13.92 -0.04 11.75
C THR A 152 13.35 -1.00 10.70
N LYS A 153 12.04 -1.26 10.73
CA LYS A 153 11.36 -2.10 9.74
C LYS A 153 11.55 -1.57 8.32
N ILE A 154 11.30 -0.28 8.11
CA ILE A 154 11.48 0.37 6.80
C ILE A 154 12.95 0.31 6.35
N SER A 155 13.89 0.56 7.28
CA SER A 155 15.32 0.45 6.99
C SER A 155 15.72 -0.96 6.55
N ASN A 156 15.25 -2.00 7.25
CA ASN A 156 15.53 -3.40 6.92
C ASN A 156 14.95 -3.79 5.54
N ILE A 157 13.74 -3.35 5.21
CA ILE A 157 13.16 -3.56 3.89
C ILE A 157 14.02 -2.90 2.81
N ARG A 158 14.44 -1.64 3.02
CA ARG A 158 15.27 -0.90 2.06
C ARG A 158 16.65 -1.48 1.85
N SER A 159 17.21 -2.16 2.83
CA SER A 159 18.52 -2.81 2.74
C SER A 159 18.45 -4.28 2.31
N SER A 160 17.27 -4.82 2.04
CA SER A 160 17.11 -6.18 1.54
C SER A 160 17.65 -6.29 0.11
N LEU A 161 18.62 -7.16 -0.12
CA LEU A 161 19.16 -7.44 -1.46
C LEU A 161 18.11 -8.04 -2.41
N ILE A 162 17.08 -8.69 -1.86
CA ILE A 162 15.98 -9.27 -2.65
C ILE A 162 15.01 -8.19 -3.11
N LEU A 163 14.78 -7.15 -2.29
CA LEU A 163 13.75 -6.16 -2.52
C LEU A 163 14.24 -4.87 -3.17
N MET A 164 15.56 -4.63 -3.18
CA MET A 164 16.12 -3.34 -3.59
C MET A 164 15.72 -2.89 -4.99
N ASP A 165 15.59 -3.81 -5.94
CA ASP A 165 15.24 -3.51 -7.33
C ASP A 165 13.76 -3.14 -7.51
N TYR A 166 12.91 -3.43 -6.53
CA TYR A 166 11.47 -3.13 -6.53
C TYR A 166 11.13 -1.86 -5.78
N ILE A 167 12.11 -1.27 -5.04
CA ILE A 167 11.89 -0.14 -4.14
C ILE A 167 12.05 1.18 -4.86
N GLU A 168 11.00 2.00 -4.80
CA GLU A 168 11.02 3.41 -5.12
C GLU A 168 10.77 4.23 -3.85
N VAL A 169 11.64 5.20 -3.56
CA VAL A 169 11.45 6.13 -2.44
C VAL A 169 10.93 7.46 -2.98
N ALA A 170 9.75 7.88 -2.53
CA ALA A 170 9.11 9.11 -2.94
C ALA A 170 8.99 10.10 -1.77
N VAL A 171 9.38 11.34 -2.03
CA VAL A 171 9.19 12.45 -1.08
C VAL A 171 7.74 12.92 -1.13
N ASN A 172 7.11 13.12 0.05
CA ASN A 172 5.71 13.52 0.19
C ASN A 172 5.56 14.67 1.20
N GLU A 173 6.26 15.78 0.96
CA GLU A 173 6.26 16.96 1.84
C GLU A 173 4.99 17.79 1.69
N ASN A 174 4.49 17.92 0.49
CA ASN A 174 3.44 18.86 0.11
C ASN A 174 2.47 18.26 -0.95
N LEU A 175 1.48 19.06 -1.37
CA LEU A 175 0.47 18.64 -2.35
C LEU A 175 1.07 18.36 -3.73
N GLU A 176 2.10 19.10 -4.15
CA GLU A 176 2.76 18.88 -5.44
C GLU A 176 3.46 17.52 -5.46
N ASP A 177 4.17 17.17 -4.40
CA ASP A 177 4.80 15.86 -4.26
C ASP A 177 3.74 14.76 -4.31
N GLN A 178 2.62 14.97 -3.62
CA GLN A 178 1.52 14.01 -3.59
C GLN A 178 0.90 13.81 -4.98
N GLN A 179 0.73 14.88 -5.77
CA GLN A 179 0.24 14.79 -7.14
C GLN A 179 1.20 14.01 -8.05
N LYS A 180 2.52 14.26 -7.91
CA LYS A 180 3.55 13.48 -8.63
C LYS A 180 3.48 11.99 -8.29
N ILE A 181 3.31 11.66 -7.00
CA ILE A 181 3.18 10.27 -6.57
C ILE A 181 1.92 9.63 -7.16
N LEU A 182 0.78 10.33 -7.15
CA LEU A 182 -0.45 9.86 -7.77
C LEU A 182 -0.26 9.62 -9.28
N GLY A 183 0.37 10.54 -10.00
CA GLY A 183 0.72 10.37 -11.41
C GLY A 183 1.59 9.14 -11.66
N ASN A 184 2.58 8.88 -10.80
CA ASN A 184 3.41 7.68 -10.89
C ASN A 184 2.62 6.38 -10.64
N VAL A 185 1.68 6.39 -9.70
CA VAL A 185 0.80 5.25 -9.39
C VAL A 185 -0.11 4.96 -10.59
N THR A 186 -0.79 5.97 -11.12
CA THR A 186 -1.71 5.83 -12.28
C THR A 186 -0.96 5.37 -13.53
N SER A 187 0.22 5.94 -13.77
CA SER A 187 1.09 5.54 -14.89
C SER A 187 1.57 4.09 -14.76
N PHE A 188 1.97 3.66 -13.56
CA PHE A 188 2.36 2.27 -13.33
C PHE A 188 1.22 1.31 -13.62
N PHE A 189 0.01 1.61 -13.20
CA PHE A 189 -1.17 0.80 -13.47
C PHE A 189 -1.68 0.94 -14.92
N LYS A 190 -1.19 1.92 -15.69
CA LYS A 190 -1.62 2.26 -17.05
C LYS A 190 -3.12 2.61 -17.11
N TRP A 191 -3.62 3.32 -16.11
CA TRP A 191 -4.97 3.87 -16.20
C TRP A 191 -4.95 5.01 -17.22
N SER A 192 -5.78 4.88 -18.27
CA SER A 192 -6.02 6.00 -19.19
C SER A 192 -6.83 7.07 -18.46
N GLU A 193 -6.39 8.33 -18.59
CA GLU A 193 -7.19 9.49 -18.19
C GLU A 193 -8.50 9.56 -18.97
#